data_74249fb9363f31204bbaacc416c28543
#
_entry.id   74249fb9363f31204bbaacc416c28543
#
_cell.length_a   1.000
_cell.length_b   1.000
_cell.length_c   1.000
_cell.angle_alpha   90.00
_cell.angle_beta   90.00
_cell.angle_gamma   90.00
#
_symmetry.space_group_name_H-M   'P 1'
#
loop_
_entity.id
_entity.type
_entity.pdbx_description
1 polymer ?
#
loop_
_entity_poly.entity_id
_entity_poly.type
_entity_poly.pdbx_seq_one_letter_code
_entity_poly.pdbx_strand_id
1 'polypeptide(L)'
;RLEVSGTEIKRVVTNQGDFTADRYVLCLGAWSPLLSRKSLGVRLSVYPVKGYSITIPVEKGHTPPQIGGLHEEDLLGFSPMGDHFRVSSVSEFCGYDLSHTPEDFEHILKTAKKLFPNAGNYDKVEFWSGLRPMTPEGTPILGKGRHSNLFYNTGHGHLGWTMSCGTARITADLIAGKTPEISTELMGVR
;
A
#
# COMPACT_ATOMS: atom_id res chain seq x y z
N ARG A 1 -11.04 -15.03 -8.88
CA ARG A 1 -10.86 -16.10 -7.87
C ARG A 1 -9.65 -16.95 -8.21
N LEU A 2 -9.11 -17.64 -7.21
CA LEU A 2 -8.13 -18.72 -7.40
C LEU A 2 -8.87 -20.06 -7.43
N GLU A 3 -8.55 -20.91 -8.41
CA GLU A 3 -9.00 -22.31 -8.45
C GLU A 3 -7.88 -23.22 -7.99
N VAL A 4 -8.23 -24.10 -7.05
CA VAL A 4 -7.32 -25.02 -6.36
C VAL A 4 -7.60 -26.47 -6.77
N SER A 5 -6.56 -27.26 -6.90
CA SER A 5 -6.65 -28.70 -7.04
C SER A 5 -5.61 -29.36 -6.13
N GLY A 6 -6.06 -30.08 -5.11
CA GLY A 6 -5.18 -30.63 -4.07
C GLY A 6 -4.39 -29.52 -3.37
N THR A 7 -3.07 -29.59 -3.43
CA THR A 7 -2.16 -28.65 -2.78
C THR A 7 -1.67 -27.52 -3.70
N GLU A 8 -2.26 -27.33 -4.87
CA GLU A 8 -1.78 -26.35 -5.86
C GLU A 8 -2.88 -25.43 -6.36
N ILE A 9 -2.50 -24.18 -6.64
CA ILE A 9 -3.31 -23.28 -7.46
C ILE A 9 -3.20 -23.75 -8.92
N LYS A 10 -4.34 -23.95 -9.58
CA LYS A 10 -4.39 -24.35 -11.00
C LYS A 10 -4.49 -23.17 -11.92
N ARG A 11 -5.30 -22.17 -11.56
CA ARG A 11 -5.47 -20.96 -12.38
C ARG A 11 -6.05 -19.80 -11.57
N VAL A 12 -5.88 -18.62 -12.11
CA VAL A 12 -6.56 -17.39 -11.69
C VAL A 12 -7.70 -17.13 -12.66
N VAL A 13 -8.93 -17.11 -12.17
CA VAL A 13 -10.13 -16.81 -12.96
C VAL A 13 -10.46 -15.33 -12.81
N THR A 14 -10.53 -14.61 -13.92
CA THR A 14 -10.84 -13.18 -13.98
C THR A 14 -11.97 -12.90 -14.98
N ASN A 15 -12.42 -11.65 -15.05
CA ASN A 15 -13.35 -11.19 -16.07
C ASN A 15 -12.69 -10.97 -17.44
N GLN A 16 -11.36 -11.06 -17.52
CA GLN A 16 -10.55 -10.95 -18.74
C GLN A 16 -10.08 -12.32 -19.25
N GLY A 17 -10.52 -13.41 -18.63
CA GLY A 17 -10.13 -14.78 -18.94
C GLY A 17 -9.39 -15.46 -17.79
N ASP A 18 -8.98 -16.68 -18.04
CA ASP A 18 -8.30 -17.54 -17.09
C ASP A 18 -6.78 -17.53 -17.35
N PHE A 19 -6.00 -17.45 -16.29
CA PHE A 19 -4.53 -17.42 -16.36
C PHE A 19 -3.93 -18.57 -15.58
N THR A 20 -2.99 -19.27 -16.19
CA THR A 20 -2.21 -20.36 -15.59
C THR A 20 -0.74 -19.97 -15.49
N ALA A 21 -0.08 -20.43 -14.43
CA ALA A 21 1.35 -20.24 -14.21
C ALA A 21 1.92 -21.36 -13.31
N ASP A 22 3.24 -21.50 -13.31
CA ASP A 22 3.92 -22.44 -12.42
C ASP A 22 3.96 -21.96 -10.98
N ARG A 23 3.96 -20.64 -10.77
CA ARG A 23 4.01 -19.98 -9.47
C ARG A 23 3.07 -18.79 -9.44
N TYR A 24 2.46 -18.56 -8.29
CA TYR A 24 1.53 -17.46 -8.04
C TYR A 24 2.01 -16.63 -6.86
N VAL A 25 1.98 -15.31 -7.01
CA VAL A 25 2.32 -14.37 -5.93
C VAL A 25 1.12 -13.49 -5.64
N LEU A 26 0.66 -13.49 -4.40
CA LEU A 26 -0.46 -12.65 -3.97
C LEU A 26 0.07 -11.31 -3.42
N CYS A 27 -0.07 -10.25 -4.24
CA CYS A 27 0.46 -8.90 -4.00
C CYS A 27 -0.64 -7.82 -4.02
N LEU A 28 -1.87 -8.13 -3.58
CA LEU A 28 -3.03 -7.24 -3.74
C LEU A 28 -3.21 -6.22 -2.61
N GLY A 29 -2.20 -6.02 -1.75
CA GLY A 29 -2.26 -5.04 -0.66
C GLY A 29 -3.51 -5.23 0.21
N ALA A 30 -4.30 -4.19 0.39
CA ALA A 30 -5.51 -4.21 1.20
C ALA A 30 -6.58 -5.22 0.72
N TRP A 31 -6.58 -5.60 -0.55
CA TRP A 31 -7.53 -6.59 -1.11
C TRP A 31 -7.06 -8.04 -0.99
N SER A 32 -5.82 -8.28 -0.56
CA SER A 32 -5.29 -9.62 -0.35
C SER A 32 -6.15 -10.49 0.58
N PRO A 33 -6.69 -9.98 1.72
CA PRO A 33 -7.55 -10.76 2.60
C PRO A 33 -8.83 -11.24 1.93
N LEU A 34 -9.43 -10.41 1.07
CA LEU A 34 -10.69 -10.75 0.39
C LEU A 34 -10.49 -11.93 -0.56
N LEU A 35 -9.45 -11.86 -1.40
CA LEU A 35 -9.16 -12.94 -2.34
C LEU A 35 -8.73 -14.22 -1.62
N SER A 36 -7.83 -14.10 -0.63
CA SER A 36 -7.31 -15.22 0.14
C SER A 36 -8.42 -15.95 0.91
N ARG A 37 -9.28 -15.21 1.62
CA ARG A 37 -10.41 -15.78 2.34
C ARG A 37 -11.41 -16.46 1.42
N LYS A 38 -11.79 -15.77 0.32
CA LYS A 38 -12.83 -16.27 -0.62
C LYS A 38 -12.37 -17.49 -1.40
N SER A 39 -11.11 -17.54 -1.82
CA SER A 39 -10.61 -18.59 -2.71
C SER A 39 -9.90 -19.73 -1.98
N LEU A 40 -9.27 -19.44 -0.84
CA LEU A 40 -8.37 -20.38 -0.16
C LEU A 40 -8.81 -20.70 1.28
N GLY A 41 -9.82 -20.01 1.82
CA GLY A 41 -10.21 -20.12 3.23
C GLY A 41 -9.13 -19.58 4.21
N VAL A 42 -8.11 -18.90 3.71
CA VAL A 42 -7.00 -18.36 4.51
C VAL A 42 -7.30 -16.92 4.92
N ARG A 43 -7.20 -16.65 6.22
CA ARG A 43 -7.32 -15.28 6.76
C ARG A 43 -5.93 -14.64 6.79
N LEU A 44 -5.83 -13.44 6.24
CA LEU A 44 -4.64 -12.59 6.33
C LEU A 44 -4.97 -11.44 7.26
N SER A 45 -4.11 -11.20 8.24
CA SER A 45 -4.26 -10.10 9.21
C SER A 45 -3.79 -8.78 8.59
N VAL A 46 -4.49 -8.35 7.53
CA VAL A 46 -4.27 -7.07 6.86
C VAL A 46 -5.56 -6.27 6.94
N TYR A 47 -5.50 -5.08 7.52
CA TYR A 47 -6.62 -4.15 7.62
C TYR A 47 -6.41 -2.96 6.67
N PRO A 48 -7.46 -2.55 5.91
CA PRO A 48 -7.40 -1.37 5.06
C PRO A 48 -7.55 -0.11 5.91
N VAL A 49 -6.45 0.60 6.16
CA VAL A 49 -6.48 1.91 6.84
C VAL A 49 -6.48 3.00 5.79
N LYS A 50 -7.58 3.75 5.71
CA LYS A 50 -7.74 4.84 4.76
C LYS A 50 -6.86 6.02 5.14
N GLY A 51 -6.18 6.57 4.17
CA GLY A 51 -5.38 7.77 4.29
C GLY A 51 -5.75 8.77 3.22
N TYR A 52 -5.47 10.03 3.49
CA TYR A 52 -5.80 11.17 2.65
C TYR A 52 -4.54 11.87 2.17
N SER A 53 -4.57 12.42 0.97
CA SER A 53 -3.52 13.30 0.47
C SER A 53 -4.09 14.40 -0.42
N ILE A 54 -3.39 15.52 -0.40
CA ILE A 54 -3.60 16.62 -1.34
C ILE A 54 -2.38 16.73 -2.26
N THR A 55 -2.64 17.03 -3.52
CA THR A 55 -1.59 17.33 -4.51
C THR A 55 -1.80 18.76 -4.98
N ILE A 56 -0.79 19.60 -4.78
CA ILE A 56 -0.84 21.05 -4.98
C ILE A 56 0.05 21.37 -6.17
N PRO A 57 -0.48 21.92 -7.28
CA PRO A 57 0.35 22.31 -8.42
C PRO A 57 1.34 23.44 -8.04
N VAL A 58 2.59 23.27 -8.48
CA VAL A 58 3.65 24.26 -8.30
C VAL A 58 3.79 25.07 -9.58
N GLU A 59 3.43 26.35 -9.52
CA GLU A 59 3.51 27.28 -10.64
C GLU A 59 4.70 28.25 -10.46
N LYS A 60 5.00 29.05 -11.48
CA LYS A 60 6.08 30.05 -11.42
C LYS A 60 5.87 31.03 -10.25
N GLY A 61 6.88 31.16 -9.41
CA GLY A 61 6.87 32.04 -8.22
C GLY A 61 6.56 31.32 -6.91
N HIS A 62 6.14 30.05 -6.94
CA HIS A 62 6.01 29.25 -5.74
C HIS A 62 7.36 28.68 -5.26
N THR A 63 7.45 28.42 -3.97
CA THR A 63 8.69 27.94 -3.31
C THR A 63 8.36 26.75 -2.40
N PRO A 64 8.06 25.55 -2.98
CA PRO A 64 7.84 24.36 -2.18
C PRO A 64 9.13 23.91 -1.48
N PRO A 65 9.04 23.14 -0.39
CA PRO A 65 10.19 22.43 0.16
C PRO A 65 10.93 21.63 -0.92
N GLN A 66 12.26 21.61 -0.86
CA GLN A 66 13.09 20.89 -1.84
C GLN A 66 13.30 19.42 -1.46
N ILE A 67 13.02 19.06 -0.22
CA ILE A 67 13.12 17.69 0.33
C ILE A 67 11.80 17.30 0.97
N GLY A 68 11.52 15.99 0.98
CA GLY A 68 10.40 15.45 1.73
C GLY A 68 10.66 15.42 3.22
N GLY A 69 9.59 15.39 4.01
CA GLY A 69 9.68 15.36 5.46
C GLY A 69 8.38 14.95 6.14
N LEU A 70 8.45 14.87 7.46
CA LEU A 70 7.31 14.59 8.33
C LEU A 70 7.21 15.69 9.39
N HIS A 71 6.03 16.29 9.53
CA HIS A 71 5.68 17.16 10.64
C HIS A 71 5.01 16.29 11.71
N GLU A 72 5.73 16.03 12.79
CA GLU A 72 5.33 15.02 13.79
C GLU A 72 4.09 15.42 14.58
N GLU A 73 3.92 16.70 14.91
CA GLU A 73 2.78 17.18 15.72
C GLU A 73 1.44 16.90 15.02
N ASP A 74 1.36 17.09 13.68
CA ASP A 74 0.14 16.86 12.91
C ASP A 74 0.20 15.52 12.12
N LEU A 75 1.25 14.71 12.30
CA LEU A 75 1.51 13.48 11.55
C LEU A 75 1.36 13.68 10.03
N LEU A 76 1.89 14.80 9.54
CA LEU A 76 1.70 15.25 8.17
C LEU A 76 3.00 15.02 7.38
N GLY A 77 2.93 14.06 6.45
CA GLY A 77 4.01 13.81 5.50
C GLY A 77 3.91 14.72 4.30
N PHE A 78 5.04 15.24 3.82
CA PHE A 78 5.09 16.08 2.64
C PHE A 78 6.27 15.73 1.73
N SER A 79 6.10 15.94 0.42
CA SER A 79 7.15 15.66 -0.58
C SER A 79 6.99 16.54 -1.82
N PRO A 80 8.09 17.10 -2.34
CA PRO A 80 8.10 17.61 -3.69
C PRO A 80 8.00 16.47 -4.71
N MET A 81 7.19 16.65 -5.76
CA MET A 81 6.96 15.67 -6.82
C MET A 81 6.94 16.34 -8.19
N GLY A 82 8.13 16.73 -8.68
CA GLY A 82 8.25 17.45 -9.94
C GLY A 82 7.59 18.83 -9.87
N ASP A 83 6.57 19.05 -10.67
CA ASP A 83 5.77 20.27 -10.72
C ASP A 83 4.59 20.29 -9.73
N HIS A 84 4.62 19.39 -8.75
CA HIS A 84 3.62 19.27 -7.69
C HIS A 84 4.25 19.18 -6.31
N PHE A 85 3.49 19.61 -5.31
CA PHE A 85 3.81 19.43 -3.90
C PHE A 85 2.71 18.56 -3.27
N ARG A 86 3.09 17.40 -2.74
CA ARG A 86 2.14 16.45 -2.14
C ARG A 86 2.22 16.47 -0.63
N VAL A 87 1.05 16.52 0.00
CA VAL A 87 0.92 16.45 1.46
C VAL A 87 -0.09 15.35 1.81
N SER A 88 0.24 14.53 2.80
CA SER A 88 -0.59 13.43 3.25
C SER A 88 -0.66 13.35 4.76
N SER A 89 -1.81 12.96 5.28
CA SER A 89 -2.05 12.75 6.71
C SER A 89 -3.24 11.84 6.91
N VAL A 90 -3.69 11.72 8.14
CA VAL A 90 -4.89 11.00 8.59
C VAL A 90 -4.79 9.47 8.46
N SER A 91 -5.36 8.78 9.41
CA SER A 91 -5.59 7.34 9.41
C SER A 91 -7.02 7.09 9.89
N GLU A 92 -7.86 6.58 8.97
CA GLU A 92 -9.26 6.32 9.23
C GLU A 92 -9.56 4.82 9.12
N PHE A 93 -10.35 4.30 10.05
CA PHE A 93 -10.76 2.90 10.12
C PHE A 93 -12.20 2.75 9.63
N CYS A 94 -12.40 2.79 8.31
CA CYS A 94 -13.70 2.70 7.64
C CYS A 94 -13.84 1.48 6.72
N GLY A 95 -12.96 0.49 6.87
CA GLY A 95 -12.94 -0.69 6.00
C GLY A 95 -12.52 -0.36 4.58
N TYR A 96 -13.28 -0.82 3.58
CA TYR A 96 -12.95 -0.64 2.16
C TYR A 96 -13.61 0.60 1.53
N ASP A 97 -14.16 1.50 2.33
CA ASP A 97 -14.75 2.73 1.83
C ASP A 97 -13.66 3.72 1.39
N LEU A 98 -13.69 4.11 0.11
CA LEU A 98 -12.81 5.10 -0.49
C LEU A 98 -13.51 6.45 -0.74
N SER A 99 -14.81 6.56 -0.39
CA SER A 99 -15.53 7.82 -0.55
C SER A 99 -14.89 8.91 0.31
N HIS A 100 -14.92 10.14 -0.19
CA HIS A 100 -14.45 11.31 0.52
C HIS A 100 -15.15 12.56 0.01
N THR A 101 -15.16 13.59 0.86
CA THR A 101 -15.67 14.92 0.56
C THR A 101 -14.55 15.96 0.78
N PRO A 102 -14.65 17.18 0.28
CA PRO A 102 -13.63 18.22 0.54
C PRO A 102 -13.38 18.50 2.02
N GLU A 103 -14.40 18.34 2.86
CA GLU A 103 -14.34 18.56 4.31
C GLU A 103 -13.36 17.60 5.00
N ASP A 104 -13.20 16.37 4.48
CA ASP A 104 -12.27 15.38 5.01
C ASP A 104 -10.79 15.83 4.90
N PHE A 105 -10.51 16.82 4.04
CA PHE A 105 -9.18 17.36 3.80
C PHE A 105 -8.91 18.70 4.50
N GLU A 106 -9.87 19.28 5.22
CA GLU A 106 -9.73 20.60 5.84
C GLU A 106 -8.52 20.68 6.76
N HIS A 107 -8.29 19.64 7.59
CA HIS A 107 -7.13 19.60 8.49
C HIS A 107 -5.82 19.64 7.70
N ILE A 108 -5.68 18.82 6.65
CA ILE A 108 -4.48 18.77 5.82
C ILE A 108 -4.25 20.12 5.13
N LEU A 109 -5.30 20.69 4.54
CA LEU A 109 -5.23 21.99 3.86
C LEU A 109 -4.81 23.13 4.80
N LYS A 110 -5.44 23.19 5.99
CA LYS A 110 -5.14 24.19 6.99
C LYS A 110 -3.70 24.11 7.46
N THR A 111 -3.24 22.92 7.78
CA THR A 111 -1.88 22.67 8.25
C THR A 111 -0.86 22.94 7.13
N ALA A 112 -1.13 22.46 5.91
CA ALA A 112 -0.24 22.70 4.77
C ALA A 112 -0.09 24.20 4.45
N LYS A 113 -1.20 24.96 4.44
CA LYS A 113 -1.17 26.42 4.26
C LYS A 113 -0.41 27.15 5.37
N LYS A 114 -0.52 26.67 6.61
CA LYS A 114 0.21 27.25 7.76
C LYS A 114 1.71 27.00 7.66
N LEU A 115 2.12 25.78 7.34
CA LEU A 115 3.53 25.38 7.29
C LEU A 115 4.23 25.85 5.99
N PHE A 116 3.51 25.81 4.88
CA PHE A 116 4.04 26.02 3.55
C PHE A 116 3.19 27.00 2.72
N PRO A 117 3.01 28.26 3.17
CA PRO A 117 2.02 29.18 2.59
C PRO A 117 2.27 29.47 1.09
N ASN A 118 3.49 29.33 0.61
CA ASN A 118 3.86 29.60 -0.78
C ASN A 118 4.34 28.35 -1.54
N ALA A 119 3.93 27.15 -1.11
CA ALA A 119 4.41 25.90 -1.73
C ALA A 119 3.76 25.61 -3.09
N GLY A 120 2.61 26.19 -3.40
CA GLY A 120 1.91 25.94 -4.65
C GLY A 120 0.56 26.65 -4.72
N ASN A 121 -0.19 26.35 -5.78
CA ASN A 121 -1.51 26.92 -6.02
C ASN A 121 -2.59 26.11 -5.25
N TYR A 122 -2.95 26.59 -4.07
CA TYR A 122 -3.94 25.96 -3.21
C TYR A 122 -5.40 26.03 -3.70
N ASP A 123 -5.66 26.81 -4.75
CA ASP A 123 -6.99 26.88 -5.36
C ASP A 123 -7.23 25.76 -6.38
N LYS A 124 -6.15 25.07 -6.79
CA LYS A 124 -6.17 23.97 -7.76
C LYS A 124 -5.76 22.62 -7.14
N VAL A 125 -6.06 22.44 -5.86
CA VAL A 125 -5.68 21.21 -5.13
C VAL A 125 -6.48 20.02 -5.61
N GLU A 126 -5.78 18.90 -5.84
CA GLU A 126 -6.39 17.60 -6.09
C GLU A 126 -6.46 16.79 -4.79
N PHE A 127 -7.63 16.22 -4.53
CA PHE A 127 -7.91 15.37 -3.37
C PHE A 127 -7.81 13.90 -3.74
N TRP A 128 -7.22 13.10 -2.86
CA TRP A 128 -7.08 11.67 -3.05
C TRP A 128 -7.16 10.92 -1.72
N SER A 129 -7.82 9.76 -1.75
CA SER A 129 -7.83 8.82 -0.64
C SER A 129 -7.38 7.42 -1.09
N GLY A 130 -6.81 6.64 -0.18
CA GLY A 130 -6.36 5.29 -0.48
C GLY A 130 -6.22 4.43 0.76
N LEU A 131 -6.16 3.11 0.56
CA LEU A 131 -6.12 2.12 1.64
C LEU A 131 -4.70 1.63 1.87
N ARG A 132 -4.14 1.90 3.04
CA ARG A 132 -2.88 1.33 3.48
C ARG A 132 -3.13 -0.10 3.98
N PRO A 133 -2.42 -1.11 3.47
CA PRO A 133 -2.57 -2.50 3.90
C PRO A 133 -1.83 -2.74 5.22
N MET A 134 -2.42 -2.32 6.33
CA MET A 134 -1.78 -2.39 7.65
C MET A 134 -1.88 -3.80 8.24
N THR A 135 -0.76 -4.31 8.75
CA THR A 135 -0.72 -5.49 9.61
C THR A 135 -0.65 -5.07 11.07
N PRO A 136 -1.07 -5.91 12.03
CA PRO A 136 -1.05 -5.54 13.45
C PRO A 136 0.34 -5.17 13.99
N GLU A 137 1.36 -5.82 13.47
CA GLU A 137 2.75 -5.67 13.92
C GLU A 137 3.57 -4.74 13.01
N GLY A 138 2.98 -4.19 11.94
CA GLY A 138 3.68 -3.37 10.94
C GLY A 138 4.61 -4.16 10.00
N THR A 139 4.79 -5.46 10.24
CA THR A 139 5.62 -6.34 9.41
C THR A 139 4.81 -6.88 8.24
N PRO A 140 5.31 -6.82 6.99
CA PRO A 140 4.60 -7.36 5.84
C PRO A 140 4.49 -8.89 5.91
N ILE A 141 3.49 -9.43 5.22
CA ILE A 141 3.31 -10.86 5.04
C ILE A 141 4.09 -11.30 3.80
N LEU A 142 5.22 -11.96 4.04
CA LEU A 142 6.10 -12.50 3.02
C LEU A 142 6.30 -13.99 3.23
N GLY A 143 6.27 -14.78 2.17
CA GLY A 143 6.63 -16.18 2.29
C GLY A 143 5.76 -17.12 1.49
N LYS A 144 6.02 -18.41 1.68
CA LYS A 144 5.29 -19.49 1.03
C LYS A 144 3.93 -19.69 1.70
N GLY A 145 2.90 -19.87 0.88
CA GLY A 145 1.55 -20.19 1.35
C GLY A 145 1.36 -21.68 1.63
N ARG A 146 0.11 -22.06 1.98
CA ARG A 146 -0.28 -23.47 2.17
C ARG A 146 -0.20 -24.27 0.87
N HIS A 147 -0.43 -23.62 -0.28
CA HIS A 147 -0.35 -24.25 -1.58
C HIS A 147 1.10 -24.21 -2.07
N SER A 148 1.57 -25.32 -2.63
CA SER A 148 2.99 -25.53 -2.97
C SER A 148 3.55 -24.50 -3.95
N ASN A 149 2.69 -23.89 -4.76
CA ASN A 149 3.04 -22.91 -5.78
C ASN A 149 2.54 -21.49 -5.48
N LEU A 150 2.08 -21.19 -4.24
CA LEU A 150 1.59 -19.89 -3.82
C LEU A 150 2.57 -19.20 -2.88
N PHE A 151 2.84 -17.92 -3.15
CA PHE A 151 3.65 -17.03 -2.32
C PHE A 151 2.84 -15.77 -1.98
N TYR A 152 3.18 -15.15 -0.85
CA TYR A 152 2.60 -13.89 -0.40
C TYR A 152 3.66 -12.80 -0.39
N ASN A 153 3.30 -11.61 -0.85
CA ASN A 153 4.08 -10.37 -0.71
C ASN A 153 3.09 -9.21 -0.56
N THR A 154 2.62 -8.97 0.66
CA THR A 154 1.51 -8.05 0.94
C THR A 154 1.58 -7.48 2.37
N GLY A 155 0.72 -6.52 2.70
CA GLY A 155 0.63 -6.01 4.07
C GLY A 155 1.75 -5.05 4.47
N HIS A 156 2.27 -4.24 3.54
CA HIS A 156 3.42 -3.34 3.75
C HIS A 156 3.07 -2.03 4.47
N GLY A 157 1.83 -1.84 4.87
CA GLY A 157 1.38 -0.62 5.54
C GLY A 157 1.63 0.65 4.71
N HIS A 158 2.19 1.67 5.36
CA HIS A 158 2.54 2.94 4.73
C HIS A 158 3.97 2.96 4.13
N LEU A 159 4.75 1.90 4.31
CA LEU A 159 6.15 1.80 3.87
C LEU A 159 6.33 0.93 2.61
N GLY A 160 5.24 0.56 1.93
CA GLY A 160 5.28 -0.38 0.80
C GLY A 160 6.23 0.04 -0.32
N TRP A 161 6.25 1.32 -0.67
CA TRP A 161 7.18 1.84 -1.67
C TRP A 161 8.64 1.70 -1.23
N THR A 162 8.96 2.12 -0.03
CA THR A 162 10.31 2.05 0.55
C THR A 162 10.83 0.61 0.63
N MET A 163 9.96 -0.33 1.00
CA MET A 163 10.32 -1.75 1.15
C MET A 163 10.28 -2.54 -0.15
N SER A 164 9.77 -1.98 -1.25
CA SER A 164 9.43 -2.72 -2.48
C SER A 164 10.58 -3.56 -3.03
N CYS A 165 11.78 -2.97 -3.18
CA CYS A 165 12.94 -3.68 -3.72
C CYS A 165 13.40 -4.82 -2.81
N GLY A 166 13.42 -4.60 -1.48
CA GLY A 166 13.83 -5.61 -0.50
C GLY A 166 12.86 -6.79 -0.47
N THR A 167 11.55 -6.51 -0.40
CA THR A 167 10.53 -7.56 -0.35
C THR A 167 10.38 -8.30 -1.69
N ALA A 168 10.61 -7.62 -2.82
CA ALA A 168 10.69 -8.26 -4.13
C ALA A 168 11.89 -9.24 -4.22
N ARG A 169 13.06 -8.86 -3.72
CA ARG A 169 14.23 -9.72 -3.67
C ARG A 169 13.98 -10.97 -2.82
N ILE A 170 13.45 -10.79 -1.60
CA ILE A 170 13.09 -11.90 -0.72
C ILE A 170 12.11 -12.85 -1.42
N THR A 171 11.07 -12.32 -2.05
CA THR A 171 10.07 -13.13 -2.76
C THR A 171 10.69 -13.90 -3.93
N ALA A 172 11.59 -13.26 -4.69
CA ALA A 172 12.29 -13.91 -5.81
C ALA A 172 13.21 -15.06 -5.32
N ASP A 173 13.92 -14.85 -4.22
CA ASP A 173 14.77 -15.89 -3.63
C ASP A 173 13.93 -17.08 -3.14
N LEU A 174 12.80 -16.84 -2.48
CA LEU A 174 11.88 -17.89 -2.05
C LEU A 174 11.29 -18.70 -3.22
N ILE A 175 10.91 -18.03 -4.31
CA ILE A 175 10.40 -18.67 -5.53
C ILE A 175 11.49 -19.54 -6.18
N ALA A 176 12.73 -19.06 -6.17
CA ALA A 176 13.88 -19.78 -6.69
C ALA A 176 14.41 -20.90 -5.77
N GLY A 177 13.79 -21.11 -4.60
CA GLY A 177 14.22 -22.09 -3.60
C GLY A 177 15.51 -21.70 -2.88
N LYS A 178 15.89 -20.42 -2.91
CA LYS A 178 17.05 -19.89 -2.19
C LYS A 178 16.65 -19.41 -0.79
N THR A 179 17.62 -19.39 0.10
CA THR A 179 17.45 -18.76 1.43
C THR A 179 17.65 -17.26 1.30
N PRO A 180 16.64 -16.44 1.64
CA PRO A 180 16.81 -14.99 1.67
C PRO A 180 17.83 -14.54 2.72
N GLU A 181 18.49 -13.41 2.48
CA GLU A 181 19.42 -12.80 3.46
C GLU A 181 18.73 -12.37 4.77
N ILE A 182 17.44 -12.02 4.67
CA ILE A 182 16.61 -11.65 5.83
C ILE A 182 15.67 -12.80 6.14
N SER A 183 15.62 -13.25 7.40
CA SER A 183 14.70 -14.28 7.85
C SER A 183 13.25 -13.86 7.65
N THR A 184 12.44 -14.77 7.10
CA THR A 184 10.99 -14.57 6.89
C THR A 184 10.13 -15.34 7.91
N GLU A 185 10.72 -15.92 8.96
CA GLU A 185 10.01 -16.76 9.94
C GLU A 185 8.84 -16.05 10.61
N LEU A 186 8.99 -14.76 10.91
CA LEU A 186 7.94 -13.94 11.53
C LEU A 186 7.02 -13.25 10.52
N MET A 187 7.30 -13.38 9.22
CA MET A 187 6.58 -12.71 8.13
C MET A 187 5.54 -13.61 7.45
N GLY A 188 5.48 -14.88 7.81
CA GLY A 188 4.60 -15.87 7.19
C GLY A 188 3.12 -15.67 7.53
N VAL A 189 2.27 -16.38 6.79
CA VAL A 189 0.83 -16.50 7.10
C VAL A 189 0.68 -17.35 8.35
N ARG A 190 0.11 -16.78 9.40
CA ARG A 190 -0.22 -17.48 10.66
C ARG A 190 -1.67 -17.94 10.71
#